data_354817147dff093db207a47196cb3998
#
_entry.id   354817147dff093db207a47196cb3998
#
_cell.length_a   1.000
_cell.length_b   1.000
_cell.length_c   1.000
_cell.angle_alpha   90.00
_cell.angle_beta   90.00
_cell.angle_gamma   90.00
#
_symmetry.space_group_name_H-M   'P 1'
#
loop_
_entity.id
_entity.type
_entity.pdbx_description
1 polymer ?
#
loop_
_entity_poly.entity_id
_entity_poly.type
_entity_poly.pdbx_seq_one_letter_code
_entity_poly.pdbx_strand_id
1 'polypeptide(L)'
;KEFEKTRFVYVPTMVELWIQHVIVMILEPIIAGSSYPMSFSSFPGRGSLKGQRAIRRWIESGKGIRNFAQADIRHFYSHIQYKIVRKKLERRVKDNFFLHLIDVCMTYFPKEMPLGFYLSQWLANFMLQELDYDIKCKLKIAHHVRYMDNYTLADDNKKKLHQALLYIRQVLGKMRLRMKSDWQ
;
A
#
# COMPACT_ATOMS: atom_id res chain seq x y z
N LYS A 1 -16.19 23.37 -3.42
CA LYS A 1 -17.09 22.35 -3.99
C LYS A 1 -16.29 21.06 -4.09
N GLU A 2 -16.49 20.14 -3.15
CA GLU A 2 -16.02 18.76 -3.29
C GLU A 2 -16.84 18.13 -4.41
N PHE A 3 -16.17 17.78 -5.51
CA PHE A 3 -16.77 16.93 -6.52
C PHE A 3 -16.97 15.56 -5.90
N GLU A 4 -18.21 15.10 -5.77
CA GLU A 4 -18.53 13.73 -5.39
C GLU A 4 -17.82 12.77 -6.34
N LYS A 5 -16.79 12.10 -5.83
CA LYS A 5 -16.08 11.08 -6.60
C LYS A 5 -16.91 9.80 -6.56
N THR A 6 -17.62 9.53 -7.62
CA THR A 6 -18.30 8.22 -7.80
C THR A 6 -17.23 7.13 -7.87
N ARG A 7 -17.34 6.12 -7.00
CA ARG A 7 -16.48 4.94 -7.00
C ARG A 7 -17.33 3.71 -7.14
N PHE A 8 -16.98 2.85 -8.08
CA PHE A 8 -17.57 1.53 -8.17
C PHE A 8 -16.99 0.64 -7.08
N VAL A 9 -17.86 0.06 -6.26
CA VAL A 9 -17.49 -0.89 -5.20
C VAL A 9 -18.12 -2.22 -5.55
N TYR A 10 -17.30 -3.25 -5.65
CA TYR A 10 -17.75 -4.62 -5.88
C TYR A 10 -18.15 -5.24 -4.54
N VAL A 11 -19.36 -5.74 -4.46
CA VAL A 11 -19.87 -6.42 -3.26
C VAL A 11 -19.78 -7.92 -3.50
N PRO A 12 -18.85 -8.63 -2.83
CA PRO A 12 -18.74 -10.08 -2.96
C PRO A 12 -19.96 -10.76 -2.35
N THR A 13 -20.31 -11.92 -2.88
CA THR A 13 -21.25 -12.84 -2.24
C THR A 13 -20.68 -13.37 -0.92
N MET A 14 -21.53 -13.93 -0.05
CA MET A 14 -21.06 -14.51 1.22
C MET A 14 -20.03 -15.61 1.01
N VAL A 15 -20.21 -16.44 -0.01
CA VAL A 15 -19.27 -17.54 -0.34
C VAL A 15 -17.93 -16.97 -0.80
N GLU A 16 -17.93 -15.99 -1.70
CA GLU A 16 -16.70 -15.32 -2.14
C GLU A 16 -15.99 -14.63 -0.99
N LEU A 17 -16.73 -14.01 -0.07
CA LEU A 17 -16.16 -13.37 1.12
C LEU A 17 -15.46 -14.39 2.01
N TRP A 18 -16.06 -15.55 2.26
CA TRP A 18 -15.45 -16.62 3.04
C TRP A 18 -14.19 -17.16 2.37
N ILE A 19 -14.22 -17.41 1.07
CA ILE A 19 -13.03 -17.85 0.32
C ILE A 19 -11.91 -16.81 0.44
N GLN A 20 -12.21 -15.52 0.30
CA GLN A 20 -11.23 -14.46 0.46
C GLN A 20 -10.64 -14.43 1.87
N HIS A 21 -11.45 -14.66 2.92
CA HIS A 21 -10.95 -14.73 4.29
C HIS A 21 -10.01 -15.91 4.50
N VAL A 22 -10.34 -17.11 4.00
CA VAL A 22 -9.47 -18.27 4.06
C VAL A 22 -8.13 -18.02 3.36
N ILE A 23 -8.17 -17.43 2.15
CA ILE A 23 -6.97 -17.05 1.42
C ILE A 23 -6.12 -16.07 2.24
N VAL A 24 -6.75 -15.05 2.82
CA VAL A 24 -6.06 -14.03 3.62
C VAL A 24 -5.46 -14.65 4.88
N MET A 25 -6.13 -15.55 5.56
CA MET A 25 -5.56 -16.25 6.73
C MET A 25 -4.23 -16.94 6.40
N ILE A 26 -4.09 -17.51 5.20
CA ILE A 26 -2.85 -18.13 4.73
C ILE A 26 -1.81 -17.07 4.33
N LEU A 27 -2.25 -15.97 3.69
CA LEU A 27 -1.37 -14.89 3.24
C LEU A 27 -0.90 -13.98 4.37
N GLU A 28 -1.67 -13.85 5.45
CA GLU A 28 -1.40 -12.92 6.54
C GLU A 28 0.01 -13.10 7.13
N PRO A 29 0.46 -14.28 7.55
CA PRO A 29 1.81 -14.47 8.10
C PRO A 29 2.90 -14.10 7.07
N ILE A 30 2.65 -14.33 5.78
CA ILE A 30 3.60 -14.05 4.70
C ILE A 30 3.70 -12.54 4.46
N ILE A 31 2.56 -11.86 4.40
CA ILE A 31 2.48 -10.44 4.05
C ILE A 31 2.72 -9.56 5.28
N ALA A 32 2.04 -9.83 6.40
CA ALA A 32 2.16 -9.02 7.60
C ALA A 32 3.54 -9.15 8.25
N GLY A 33 4.10 -10.36 8.29
CA GLY A 33 5.43 -10.62 8.85
C GLY A 33 6.56 -9.89 8.11
N SER A 34 6.39 -9.65 6.82
CA SER A 34 7.35 -8.90 5.99
C SER A 34 6.94 -7.44 5.75
N SER A 35 5.84 -6.97 6.32
CA SER A 35 5.36 -5.61 6.11
C SER A 35 6.17 -4.58 6.88
N TYR A 36 6.32 -3.39 6.30
CA TYR A 36 6.95 -2.27 6.97
C TYR A 36 6.14 -1.87 8.23
N PRO A 37 6.78 -1.73 9.41
CA PRO A 37 6.07 -1.49 10.67
C PRO A 37 5.20 -0.23 10.71
N MET A 38 5.55 0.79 9.93
CA MET A 38 4.81 2.05 9.82
C MET A 38 3.80 2.07 8.65
N SER A 39 3.42 0.90 8.12
CA SER A 39 2.28 0.73 7.24
C SER A 39 1.06 0.38 8.10
N PHE A 40 0.05 1.25 8.14
CA PHE A 40 -1.02 1.20 9.13
C PHE A 40 -2.39 0.77 8.60
N SER A 41 -2.53 0.52 7.32
CA SER A 41 -3.81 0.08 6.77
C SER A 41 -3.91 -1.43 6.67
N SER A 42 -5.08 -1.97 7.00
CA SER A 42 -5.51 -3.37 6.75
C SER A 42 -4.66 -4.46 7.40
N PHE A 43 -3.82 -4.12 8.37
CA PHE A 43 -3.09 -5.11 9.17
C PHE A 43 -3.66 -5.21 10.58
N PRO A 44 -3.75 -6.41 11.16
CA PRO A 44 -4.18 -6.60 12.54
C PRO A 44 -3.37 -5.75 13.52
N GLY A 45 -4.04 -5.16 14.46
CA GLY A 45 -3.41 -4.32 15.48
C GLY A 45 -2.83 -3.00 14.96
N ARG A 46 -3.01 -2.65 13.67
CA ARG A 46 -2.64 -1.37 13.06
C ARG A 46 -3.91 -0.60 12.71
N GLY A 47 -3.81 0.66 12.37
CA GLY A 47 -4.95 1.49 12.02
C GLY A 47 -4.61 2.96 11.98
N SER A 48 -5.52 3.80 11.50
CA SER A 48 -5.32 5.24 11.33
C SER A 48 -4.88 5.95 12.62
N LEU A 49 -5.47 5.59 13.76
CA LEU A 49 -5.10 6.16 15.06
C LEU A 49 -3.65 5.86 15.45
N LYS A 50 -3.14 4.66 15.15
CA LYS A 50 -1.72 4.35 15.42
C LYS A 50 -0.79 5.13 14.49
N GLY A 51 -1.18 5.31 13.22
CA GLY A 51 -0.45 6.15 12.27
C GLY A 51 -0.40 7.60 12.73
N GLN A 52 -1.53 8.17 13.13
CA GLN A 52 -1.60 9.53 13.68
C GLN A 52 -0.74 9.69 14.94
N ARG A 53 -0.79 8.73 15.86
CA ARG A 53 0.06 8.75 17.06
C ARG A 53 1.56 8.66 16.72
N ALA A 54 1.94 7.96 15.66
CA ALA A 54 3.32 7.91 15.23
C ALA A 54 3.77 9.28 14.70
N ILE A 55 2.99 9.92 13.84
CA ILE A 55 3.27 11.28 13.33
C ILE A 55 3.33 12.29 14.48
N ARG A 56 2.36 12.25 15.40
CA ARG A 56 2.31 13.13 16.56
C ARG A 56 3.58 13.02 17.42
N ARG A 57 4.03 11.79 17.71
CA ARG A 57 5.28 11.57 18.45
C ARG A 57 6.50 12.17 17.75
N TRP A 58 6.54 12.17 16.43
CA TRP A 58 7.63 12.79 15.68
C TRP A 58 7.64 14.30 15.88
N ILE A 59 6.48 14.94 15.80
CA ILE A 59 6.32 16.39 16.01
C ILE A 59 6.70 16.75 17.45
N GLU A 60 6.19 16.02 18.44
CA GLU A 60 6.42 16.27 19.86
C GLU A 60 7.86 15.99 20.31
N SER A 61 8.58 15.10 19.60
CA SER A 61 9.97 14.76 19.96
C SER A 61 10.95 15.93 19.80
N GLY A 62 10.57 16.99 19.12
CA GLY A 62 11.41 18.17 18.89
C GLY A 62 12.72 17.90 18.14
N LYS A 63 12.95 16.68 17.66
CA LYS A 63 14.19 16.25 16.99
C LYS A 63 14.23 16.70 15.53
N GLY A 64 14.28 18.03 15.31
CA GLY A 64 14.73 18.56 14.02
C GLY A 64 13.83 18.34 12.81
N ILE A 65 12.64 17.75 12.96
CA ILE A 65 11.72 17.56 11.85
C ILE A 65 11.06 18.90 11.52
N ARG A 66 11.49 19.49 10.39
CA ARG A 66 11.00 20.81 9.94
C ARG A 66 10.12 20.73 8.72
N ASN A 67 10.28 19.66 7.94
CA ASN A 67 9.58 19.52 6.66
C ASN A 67 8.80 18.23 6.63
N PHE A 68 7.59 18.31 6.05
CA PHE A 68 6.73 17.20 5.76
C PHE A 68 6.47 17.14 4.26
N ALA A 69 6.31 15.93 3.73
CA ALA A 69 5.87 15.71 2.38
C ALA A 69 4.77 14.65 2.38
N GLN A 70 3.70 14.93 1.65
CA GLN A 70 2.61 13.97 1.43
C GLN A 70 2.53 13.60 -0.03
N ALA A 71 2.30 12.33 -0.29
CA ALA A 71 2.10 11.78 -1.62
C ALA A 71 0.95 10.78 -1.59
N ASP A 72 0.09 10.87 -2.60
CA ASP A 72 -1.07 9.99 -2.78
C ASP A 72 -0.99 9.35 -4.16
N ILE A 73 -1.39 8.07 -4.26
CA ILE A 73 -1.40 7.35 -5.53
C ILE A 73 -2.75 7.56 -6.22
N ARG A 74 -2.71 8.10 -7.43
CA ARG A 74 -3.92 8.39 -8.20
C ARG A 74 -4.66 7.11 -8.57
N HIS A 75 -5.96 7.02 -8.23
CA HIS A 75 -6.84 5.89 -8.56
C HIS A 75 -6.20 4.53 -8.26
N PHE A 76 -5.68 4.36 -7.05
CA PHE A 76 -4.81 3.25 -6.68
C PHE A 76 -5.37 1.89 -7.09
N TYR A 77 -6.54 1.50 -6.59
CA TYR A 77 -7.14 0.20 -6.88
C TYR A 77 -7.41 -0.03 -8.37
N SER A 78 -7.94 0.97 -9.06
CA SER A 78 -8.26 0.88 -10.49
C SER A 78 -7.04 0.78 -11.41
N HIS A 79 -5.85 1.10 -10.89
CA HIS A 79 -4.61 1.02 -11.68
C HIS A 79 -3.70 -0.13 -11.26
N ILE A 80 -4.00 -0.84 -10.16
CA ILE A 80 -3.23 -2.03 -9.79
C ILE A 80 -3.54 -3.14 -10.79
N GLN A 81 -2.54 -3.53 -11.55
CA GLN A 81 -2.64 -4.70 -12.41
C GLN A 81 -2.34 -5.97 -11.62
N TYR A 82 -3.32 -6.85 -11.48
CA TYR A 82 -3.16 -8.10 -10.74
C TYR A 82 -1.95 -8.92 -11.22
N LYS A 83 -1.67 -8.94 -12.50
CA LYS A 83 -0.50 -9.64 -13.08
C LYS A 83 0.83 -9.23 -12.44
N ILE A 84 0.98 -7.96 -12.06
CA ILE A 84 2.20 -7.47 -11.40
C ILE A 84 2.28 -8.00 -9.97
N VAL A 85 1.16 -7.97 -9.26
CA VAL A 85 1.04 -8.50 -7.89
C VAL A 85 1.27 -10.01 -7.88
N ARG A 86 0.65 -10.72 -8.83
CA ARG A 86 0.79 -12.18 -9.02
C ARG A 86 2.25 -12.61 -9.18
N LYS A 87 2.99 -11.91 -10.04
CA LYS A 87 4.42 -12.16 -10.24
C LYS A 87 5.26 -11.92 -8.97
N LYS A 88 4.85 -11.00 -8.11
CA LYS A 88 5.49 -10.80 -6.78
C LYS A 88 5.13 -11.92 -5.81
N LEU A 89 3.88 -12.39 -5.82
CA LEU A 89 3.43 -13.50 -4.97
C LEU A 89 4.20 -14.79 -5.25
N GLU A 90 4.48 -15.12 -6.50
CA GLU A 90 5.25 -16.30 -6.91
C GLU A 90 6.66 -16.39 -6.28
N ARG A 91 7.22 -15.24 -5.90
CA ARG A 91 8.50 -15.21 -5.20
C ARG A 91 8.40 -15.67 -3.75
N ARG A 92 7.23 -15.52 -3.14
CA ARG A 92 6.97 -15.82 -1.71
C ARG A 92 6.16 -17.10 -1.50
N VAL A 93 5.24 -17.37 -2.40
CA VAL A 93 4.35 -18.53 -2.36
C VAL A 93 4.76 -19.48 -3.49
N LYS A 94 5.05 -20.73 -3.13
CA LYS A 94 5.50 -21.77 -4.07
C LYS A 94 4.43 -22.79 -4.38
N ASP A 95 3.35 -22.79 -3.63
CA ASP A 95 2.21 -23.68 -3.84
C ASP A 95 1.39 -23.16 -5.04
N ASN A 96 1.44 -23.90 -6.14
CA ASN A 96 0.75 -23.55 -7.38
C ASN A 96 -0.77 -23.66 -7.24
N PHE A 97 -1.26 -24.59 -6.41
CA PHE A 97 -2.70 -24.74 -6.19
C PHE A 97 -3.25 -23.52 -5.44
N PHE A 98 -2.56 -23.09 -4.39
CA PHE A 98 -2.94 -21.90 -3.63
C PHE A 98 -2.86 -20.62 -4.50
N LEU A 99 -1.83 -20.51 -5.33
CA LEU A 99 -1.72 -19.40 -6.29
C LEU A 99 -2.87 -19.41 -7.31
N HIS A 100 -3.27 -20.60 -7.80
CA HIS A 100 -4.40 -20.74 -8.69
C HIS A 100 -5.73 -20.34 -8.02
N LEU A 101 -5.92 -20.67 -6.75
CA LEU A 101 -7.10 -20.24 -5.99
C LEU A 101 -7.22 -18.71 -5.95
N ILE A 102 -6.10 -18.02 -5.71
CA ILE A 102 -6.05 -16.55 -5.78
C ILE A 102 -6.37 -16.06 -7.20
N ASP A 103 -5.82 -16.72 -8.24
CA ASP A 103 -6.07 -16.37 -9.63
C ASP A 103 -7.57 -16.47 -9.97
N VAL A 104 -8.25 -17.52 -9.50
CA VAL A 104 -9.71 -17.70 -9.70
C VAL A 104 -10.49 -16.52 -9.08
N CYS A 105 -10.16 -16.12 -7.86
CA CYS A 105 -10.81 -14.97 -7.21
C CYS A 105 -10.60 -13.66 -7.98
N MET A 106 -9.49 -13.54 -8.71
CA MET A 106 -9.12 -12.32 -9.42
C MET A 106 -9.40 -12.35 -10.92
N THR A 107 -9.87 -13.49 -11.46
CA THR A 107 -10.09 -13.71 -12.92
C THR A 107 -11.03 -12.69 -13.55
N TYR A 108 -12.06 -12.27 -12.82
CA TYR A 108 -13.04 -11.30 -13.31
C TYR A 108 -12.50 -9.85 -13.36
N PHE A 109 -11.30 -9.60 -12.81
CA PHE A 109 -10.70 -8.27 -12.68
C PHE A 109 -9.29 -8.19 -13.30
N PRO A 110 -9.12 -8.47 -14.60
CA PRO A 110 -7.77 -8.58 -15.18
C PRO A 110 -7.03 -7.25 -15.27
N LYS A 111 -7.76 -6.13 -15.28
CA LYS A 111 -7.18 -4.79 -15.49
C LYS A 111 -7.12 -3.93 -14.24
N GLU A 112 -7.82 -4.31 -13.19
CA GLU A 112 -7.93 -3.53 -11.97
C GLU A 112 -8.00 -4.42 -10.73
N MET A 113 -7.80 -3.85 -9.56
CA MET A 113 -8.03 -4.52 -8.29
C MET A 113 -9.42 -4.13 -7.79
N PRO A 114 -10.34 -5.10 -7.56
CA PRO A 114 -11.71 -4.78 -7.19
C PRO A 114 -11.75 -4.09 -5.82
N LEU A 115 -12.28 -2.88 -5.80
CA LEU A 115 -12.56 -2.16 -4.57
C LEU A 115 -13.78 -2.83 -3.89
N GLY A 116 -13.64 -3.18 -2.61
CA GLY A 116 -14.66 -3.91 -1.84
C GLY A 116 -14.25 -5.35 -1.51
N PHE A 117 -13.31 -5.94 -2.26
CA PHE A 117 -12.77 -7.26 -1.95
C PHE A 117 -11.76 -7.17 -0.80
N TYR A 118 -11.94 -8.02 0.22
CA TYR A 118 -11.01 -8.11 1.35
C TYR A 118 -9.60 -8.50 0.91
N LEU A 119 -9.50 -9.47 0.02
CA LEU A 119 -8.24 -9.91 -0.58
C LEU A 119 -7.50 -8.77 -1.29
N SER A 120 -8.21 -7.87 -1.97
CA SER A 120 -7.61 -6.73 -2.68
C SER A 120 -6.82 -5.82 -1.76
N GLN A 121 -7.27 -5.62 -0.52
CA GLN A 121 -6.57 -4.76 0.45
C GLN A 121 -5.20 -5.35 0.82
N TRP A 122 -5.14 -6.66 1.01
CA TRP A 122 -3.90 -7.37 1.34
C TRP A 122 -2.91 -7.37 0.17
N LEU A 123 -3.39 -7.67 -1.02
CA LEU A 123 -2.58 -7.68 -2.24
C LEU A 123 -2.05 -6.28 -2.59
N ALA A 124 -2.87 -5.25 -2.42
CA ALA A 124 -2.47 -3.85 -2.62
C ALA A 124 -1.37 -3.42 -1.63
N ASN A 125 -1.51 -3.77 -0.35
CA ASN A 125 -0.47 -3.54 0.64
C ASN A 125 0.83 -4.29 0.32
N PHE A 126 0.72 -5.56 -0.08
CA PHE A 126 1.86 -6.37 -0.48
C PHE A 126 2.63 -5.77 -1.67
N MET A 127 1.91 -5.21 -2.63
CA MET A 127 2.52 -4.57 -3.79
C MET A 127 3.47 -3.44 -3.41
N LEU A 128 3.14 -2.66 -2.39
CA LEU A 128 3.89 -1.46 -1.97
C LEU A 128 4.98 -1.73 -0.93
N GLN A 129 5.07 -2.93 -0.37
CA GLN A 129 6.03 -3.23 0.72
C GLN A 129 7.49 -2.94 0.35
N GLU A 130 7.92 -3.29 -0.86
CA GLU A 130 9.30 -3.04 -1.28
C GLU A 130 9.61 -1.55 -1.35
N LEU A 131 8.64 -0.74 -1.80
CA LEU A 131 8.79 0.72 -1.81
C LEU A 131 8.90 1.30 -0.40
N ASP A 132 8.14 0.76 0.57
CA ASP A 132 8.25 1.18 1.97
C ASP A 132 9.68 0.95 2.52
N TYR A 133 10.26 -0.20 2.22
CA TYR A 133 11.64 -0.51 2.63
C TYR A 133 12.66 0.30 1.85
N ASP A 134 12.44 0.58 0.57
CA ASP A 134 13.33 1.46 -0.20
C ASP A 134 13.38 2.88 0.39
N ILE A 135 12.23 3.43 0.79
CA ILE A 135 12.16 4.74 1.45
C ILE A 135 12.96 4.71 2.76
N LYS A 136 12.82 3.66 3.55
CA LYS A 136 13.51 3.53 4.84
C LYS A 136 15.00 3.27 4.70
N CYS A 137 15.37 2.28 3.87
CA CYS A 137 16.74 1.73 3.84
C CYS A 137 17.62 2.39 2.79
N LYS A 138 17.09 2.61 1.57
CA LYS A 138 17.87 3.22 0.48
C LYS A 138 17.91 4.73 0.59
N LEU A 139 16.74 5.36 0.80
CA LEU A 139 16.66 6.82 0.88
C LEU A 139 16.94 7.34 2.29
N LYS A 140 17.01 6.44 3.28
CA LYS A 140 17.29 6.77 4.68
C LYS A 140 16.32 7.80 5.26
N ILE A 141 15.06 7.80 4.81
CA ILE A 141 14.00 8.61 5.40
C ILE A 141 13.58 7.91 6.71
N ALA A 142 13.99 8.49 7.84
CA ALA A 142 13.73 7.88 9.14
C ALA A 142 12.24 7.89 9.51
N HIS A 143 11.56 8.94 9.12
CA HIS A 143 10.18 9.22 9.49
C HIS A 143 9.27 9.14 8.25
N HIS A 144 8.69 7.97 8.00
CA HIS A 144 7.63 7.84 7.02
C HIS A 144 6.55 6.88 7.51
N VAL A 145 5.32 7.20 7.16
CA VAL A 145 4.11 6.44 7.44
C VAL A 145 3.39 6.21 6.13
N ARG A 146 2.85 5.03 5.95
CA ARG A 146 1.91 4.77 4.86
C ARG A 146 0.55 4.33 5.41
N TYR A 147 -0.49 4.89 4.84
CA TYR A 147 -1.86 4.44 5.04
C TYR A 147 -2.48 4.16 3.66
N MET A 148 -2.53 2.88 3.28
CA MET A 148 -2.91 2.38 1.96
C MET A 148 -2.05 3.03 0.86
N ASP A 149 -2.61 3.96 0.11
CA ASP A 149 -2.03 4.72 -1.01
C ASP A 149 -1.44 6.07 -0.60
N ASN A 150 -1.63 6.48 0.66
CA ASN A 150 -1.13 7.74 1.18
C ASN A 150 0.20 7.56 1.91
N TYR A 151 1.21 8.30 1.49
CA TYR A 151 2.52 8.40 2.12
C TYR A 151 2.66 9.74 2.85
N THR A 152 3.14 9.70 4.08
CA THR A 152 3.59 10.89 4.82
C THR A 152 5.05 10.67 5.18
N LEU A 153 5.91 11.56 4.72
CA LEU A 153 7.35 11.56 5.00
C LEU A 153 7.70 12.80 5.78
N ALA A 154 8.68 12.69 6.68
CA ALA A 154 9.20 13.84 7.43
C ALA A 154 10.72 13.75 7.57
N ASP A 155 11.40 14.87 7.36
CA ASP A 155 12.86 14.98 7.47
C ASP A 155 13.21 16.48 7.71
N ASP A 156 14.37 16.76 8.26
CA ASP A 156 14.90 18.13 8.39
C ASP A 156 15.42 18.68 7.06
N ASN A 157 15.78 17.81 6.14
CA ASN A 157 16.34 18.13 4.83
C ASN A 157 15.27 18.12 3.74
N LYS A 158 14.81 19.31 3.32
CA LYS A 158 13.83 19.48 2.23
C LYS A 158 14.28 18.88 0.90
N LYS A 159 15.57 18.98 0.56
CA LYS A 159 16.11 18.41 -0.69
C LYS A 159 15.99 16.88 -0.69
N LYS A 160 16.27 16.26 0.45
CA LYS A 160 16.15 14.81 0.62
C LYS A 160 14.69 14.34 0.48
N LEU A 161 13.73 15.05 1.05
CA LEU A 161 12.31 14.77 0.84
C LEU A 161 11.91 14.88 -0.63
N HIS A 162 12.36 15.92 -1.32
CA HIS A 162 12.09 16.07 -2.75
C HIS A 162 12.65 14.90 -3.57
N GLN A 163 13.91 14.50 -3.30
CA GLN A 163 14.50 13.33 -3.94
C GLN A 163 13.73 12.04 -3.65
N ALA A 164 13.22 11.89 -2.42
CA ALA A 164 12.39 10.75 -2.05
C ALA A 164 11.08 10.72 -2.85
N LEU A 165 10.42 11.85 -3.03
CA LEU A 165 9.20 11.94 -3.85
C LEU A 165 9.45 11.61 -5.32
N LEU A 166 10.57 12.07 -5.89
CA LEU A 166 10.98 11.70 -7.25
C LEU A 166 11.23 10.19 -7.39
N TYR A 167 11.89 9.60 -6.41
CA TYR A 167 12.13 8.16 -6.37
C TYR A 167 10.81 7.37 -6.27
N ILE A 168 9.92 7.76 -5.35
CA ILE A 168 8.59 7.16 -5.21
C ILE A 168 7.85 7.21 -6.56
N ARG A 169 7.84 8.37 -7.22
CA ARG A 169 7.22 8.54 -8.54
C ARG A 169 7.80 7.60 -9.59
N GLN A 170 9.12 7.44 -9.60
CA GLN A 170 9.81 6.54 -10.53
C GLN A 170 9.44 5.07 -10.28
N VAL A 171 9.44 4.63 -9.02
CA VAL A 171 9.10 3.24 -8.64
C VAL A 171 7.64 2.94 -8.94
N LEU A 172 6.73 3.86 -8.60
CA LEU A 172 5.31 3.74 -8.95
C LEU A 172 5.11 3.64 -10.46
N GLY A 173 5.86 4.40 -11.27
CA GLY A 173 5.83 4.30 -12.73
C GLY A 173 6.20 2.90 -13.24
N LYS A 174 7.20 2.25 -12.64
CA LYS A 174 7.55 0.85 -12.96
C LYS A 174 6.43 -0.14 -12.62
N MET A 175 5.62 0.18 -11.62
CA MET A 175 4.41 -0.57 -11.23
C MET A 175 3.17 -0.18 -12.04
N ARG A 176 3.31 0.72 -13.04
CA ARG A 176 2.22 1.34 -13.81
C ARG A 176 1.22 2.14 -12.97
N LEU A 177 1.68 2.62 -11.82
CA LEU A 177 0.94 3.52 -10.94
C LEU A 177 1.42 4.96 -11.15
N ARG A 178 0.56 5.91 -10.79
CA ARG A 178 0.88 7.34 -10.88
C ARG A 178 0.63 8.03 -9.54
N MET A 179 1.58 8.84 -9.12
CA MET A 179 1.38 9.75 -7.99
C MET A 179 0.50 10.93 -8.44
N LYS A 180 -0.35 11.45 -7.57
CA LYS A 180 -1.08 12.69 -7.83
C LYS A 180 -0.11 13.86 -8.05
N SER A 181 -0.57 14.88 -8.79
CA SER A 181 0.26 16.06 -9.10
C SER A 181 0.31 17.09 -7.96
N ASP A 182 -0.64 17.02 -7.05
CA ASP A 182 -0.85 17.93 -5.92
C ASP A 182 -0.15 17.48 -4.62
N TRP A 183 0.99 16.80 -4.75
CA TRP A 183 1.82 16.46 -3.59
C TRP A 183 2.38 17.74 -2.94
N GLN A 184 2.31 17.79 -1.64
CA GLN A 184 2.75 18.91 -0.82
C GLN A 184 3.99 18.55 -0.01
#